data_c0e8f9e56eaf8c8984d869f81237559c
#
_entry.id   c0e8f9e56eaf8c8984d869f81237559c
#
_cell.length_a   1.000
_cell.length_b   1.000
_cell.length_c   1.000
_cell.angle_alpha   90.00
_cell.angle_beta   90.00
_cell.angle_gamma   90.00
#
_symmetry.space_group_name_H-M   'P 1'
#
loop_
_entity.id
_entity.type
_entity.pdbx_description
1 polymer ?
#
loop_
_entity_poly.entity_id
_entity_poly.type
_entity_poly.pdbx_seq_one_letter_code
_entity_poly.pdbx_strand_id
1 'polypeptide(L)'
;MSEELHINIQNLHDLLEGQPVDDCTAGSLKQITDELQLALAQAEGDIPLQDYNEQLEQEAIKFSEDHPALSQAIRQILTTLSSIGV
;
A
#
# COMPACT_ATOMS: atom_id res chain seq x y z
N MET A 1 -15.48 2.40 -5.08
CA MET A 1 -14.18 3.08 -5.12
C MET A 1 -13.22 2.56 -4.07
N SER A 2 -13.65 2.55 -2.82
CA SER A 2 -12.82 2.01 -1.76
C SER A 2 -12.63 0.49 -1.85
N GLU A 3 -13.51 -0.20 -2.55
CA GLU A 3 -13.43 -1.66 -2.71
C GLU A 3 -12.18 -2.07 -3.47
N GLU A 4 -11.85 -1.36 -4.54
CA GLU A 4 -10.68 -1.68 -5.34
C GLU A 4 -9.40 -1.49 -4.52
N LEU A 5 -9.34 -0.42 -3.77
CA LEU A 5 -8.20 -0.17 -2.89
C LEU A 5 -8.09 -1.26 -1.83
N HIS A 6 -9.23 -1.63 -1.23
CA HIS A 6 -9.26 -2.69 -0.23
C HIS A 6 -8.73 -4.02 -0.80
N ILE A 7 -9.17 -4.37 -2.01
CA ILE A 7 -8.70 -5.58 -2.66
C ILE A 7 -7.20 -5.53 -2.91
N ASN A 8 -6.69 -4.39 -3.37
CA ASN A 8 -5.26 -4.24 -3.62
C ASN A 8 -4.45 -4.37 -2.34
N ILE A 9 -4.94 -3.80 -1.25
CA ILE A 9 -4.27 -3.89 0.04
C ILE A 9 -4.30 -5.33 0.55
N GLN A 10 -5.42 -6.04 0.40
CA GLN A 10 -5.50 -7.44 0.78
C GLN A 10 -4.52 -8.29 -0.01
N ASN A 11 -4.41 -8.04 -1.30
CA ASN A 11 -3.43 -8.75 -2.13
C ASN A 11 -2.01 -8.54 -1.62
N LEU A 12 -1.69 -7.31 -1.24
CA LEU A 12 -0.37 -7.02 -0.68
C LEU A 12 -0.14 -7.78 0.62
N HIS A 13 -1.12 -7.78 1.51
CA HIS A 13 -1.01 -8.50 2.79
C HIS A 13 -0.82 -10.00 2.57
N ASP A 14 -1.56 -10.57 1.61
CA ASP A 14 -1.42 -11.99 1.28
C ASP A 14 -0.02 -12.31 0.78
N LEU A 15 0.51 -11.45 -0.09
CA LEU A 15 1.86 -11.63 -0.61
C LEU A 15 2.91 -11.53 0.50
N LEU A 16 2.72 -10.61 1.43
CA LEU A 16 3.64 -10.47 2.55
C LEU A 16 3.70 -11.72 3.41
N GLU A 17 2.59 -12.40 3.57
CA GLU A 17 2.54 -13.65 4.32
C GLU A 17 3.26 -14.79 3.60
N GLY A 18 3.23 -14.78 2.27
CA GLY A 18 3.84 -15.82 1.46
C GLY A 18 5.28 -15.59 1.07
N GLN A 19 5.82 -14.39 1.31
CA GLN A 19 7.19 -14.05 0.91
C GLN A 19 8.13 -14.00 2.11
N PRO A 20 9.40 -14.34 1.93
CA PRO A 20 10.38 -14.27 3.03
C PRO A 20 10.83 -12.83 3.29
N VAL A 21 9.92 -12.01 3.77
CA VAL A 21 10.17 -10.61 4.09
C VAL A 21 10.38 -10.50 5.59
N ASP A 22 11.30 -9.63 6.03
CA ASP A 22 11.54 -9.50 7.44
C ASP A 22 10.33 -8.86 8.15
N ASP A 23 10.13 -9.23 9.42
CA ASP A 23 8.94 -8.83 10.17
C ASP A 23 8.80 -7.32 10.30
N CYS A 24 9.91 -6.63 10.41
CA CYS A 24 9.93 -5.18 10.54
C CYS A 24 9.35 -4.51 9.29
N THR A 25 9.80 -4.96 8.13
CA THR A 25 9.34 -4.40 6.87
C THR A 25 7.89 -4.77 6.61
N ALA A 26 7.52 -6.02 6.86
CA ALA A 26 6.13 -6.46 6.69
C ALA A 26 5.20 -5.68 7.62
N GLY A 27 5.59 -5.50 8.87
CA GLY A 27 4.81 -4.73 9.83
C GLY A 27 4.65 -3.27 9.41
N SER A 28 5.71 -2.68 8.89
CA SER A 28 5.69 -1.30 8.42
C SER A 28 4.68 -1.12 7.26
N LEU A 29 4.71 -2.04 6.30
CA LEU A 29 3.78 -1.99 5.17
C LEU A 29 2.34 -2.18 5.63
N LYS A 30 2.09 -3.13 6.53
CA LYS A 30 0.75 -3.35 7.06
C LYS A 30 0.24 -2.12 7.79
N GLN A 31 1.10 -1.48 8.57
CA GLN A 31 0.73 -0.28 9.29
C GLN A 31 0.36 0.85 8.34
N ILE A 32 1.16 1.08 7.30
CA ILE A 32 0.88 2.13 6.32
C ILE A 32 -0.46 1.88 5.63
N THR A 33 -0.71 0.66 5.20
CA THR A 33 -1.94 0.34 4.50
C THR A 33 -3.16 0.39 5.42
N ASP A 34 -3.01 -0.02 6.67
CA ASP A 34 -4.11 0.06 7.63
C ASP A 34 -4.46 1.51 7.94
N GLU A 35 -3.45 2.37 8.11
CA GLU A 35 -3.69 3.79 8.33
C GLU A 35 -4.37 4.43 7.13
N LEU A 36 -3.96 4.04 5.93
CA LEU A 36 -4.55 4.55 4.70
C LEU A 36 -6.03 4.16 4.60
N GLN A 37 -6.35 2.90 4.88
CA GLN A 37 -7.74 2.44 4.86
C GLN A 37 -8.59 3.19 5.87
N LEU A 38 -8.06 3.37 7.07
CA LEU A 38 -8.77 4.07 8.12
C LEU A 38 -9.01 5.54 7.75
N ALA A 39 -8.00 6.19 7.21
CA ALA A 39 -8.11 7.58 6.78
C ALA A 39 -9.19 7.74 5.71
N LEU A 40 -9.22 6.83 4.74
CA LEU A 40 -10.22 6.87 3.68
C LEU A 40 -11.63 6.59 4.20
N ALA A 41 -11.74 5.69 5.17
CA ALA A 41 -13.03 5.35 5.76
C ALA A 41 -13.61 6.51 6.55
N GLN A 42 -12.77 7.30 7.21
CA GLN A 42 -13.21 8.43 8.01
C GLN A 42 -13.42 9.69 7.20
N ALA A 43 -12.64 9.91 6.18
CA ALA A 43 -12.75 10.93 5.13
C ALA A 43 -13.42 12.25 5.55
N GLU A 44 -13.04 12.82 6.67
CA GLU A 44 -13.63 14.06 7.15
C GLU A 44 -12.77 15.30 6.92
N GLY A 45 -11.85 15.23 5.97
CA GLY A 45 -10.98 16.37 5.73
C GLY A 45 -9.88 15.99 4.77
N ASP A 46 -8.80 16.74 4.81
CA ASP A 46 -7.67 16.48 3.95
C ASP A 46 -6.92 15.24 4.42
N ILE A 47 -6.86 14.26 3.53
CA ILE A 47 -6.07 13.05 3.75
C ILE A 47 -4.69 13.27 3.15
N PRO A 48 -3.59 13.02 3.88
CA PRO A 48 -2.24 13.21 3.32
C PRO A 48 -1.87 12.09 2.36
N LEU A 49 -2.63 11.96 1.28
CA LEU A 49 -2.42 10.90 0.29
C LEU A 49 -1.04 10.98 -0.36
N GLN A 50 -0.52 12.19 -0.51
CA GLN A 50 0.80 12.37 -1.10
C GLN A 50 1.88 11.75 -0.23
N ASP A 51 1.76 11.87 1.09
CA ASP A 51 2.71 11.25 2.02
C ASP A 51 2.66 9.74 1.92
N TYR A 52 1.46 9.16 1.86
CA TYR A 52 1.31 7.73 1.71
C TYR A 52 1.85 7.26 0.36
N ASN A 53 1.61 8.02 -0.70
CA ASN A 53 2.15 7.71 -2.02
C ASN A 53 3.66 7.65 -2.00
N GLU A 54 4.31 8.63 -1.38
CA GLU A 54 5.76 8.67 -1.31
C GLU A 54 6.32 7.48 -0.54
N GLN A 55 5.72 7.16 0.60
CA GLN A 55 6.16 6.02 1.40
C GLN A 55 6.01 4.71 0.65
N LEU A 56 4.87 4.52 0.01
CA LEU A 56 4.62 3.29 -0.76
C LEU A 56 5.54 3.20 -1.97
N GLU A 57 5.79 4.31 -2.63
CA GLU A 57 6.69 4.31 -3.78
C GLU A 57 8.10 3.91 -3.37
N GLN A 58 8.59 4.40 -2.25
CA GLN A 58 9.90 4.02 -1.74
C GLN A 58 9.96 2.53 -1.44
N GLU A 59 8.90 1.99 -0.86
CA GLU A 59 8.85 0.54 -0.58
C GLU A 59 8.81 -0.26 -1.88
N ALA A 60 8.07 0.22 -2.88
CA ALA A 60 8.03 -0.46 -4.18
C ALA A 60 9.42 -0.51 -4.81
N ILE A 61 10.17 0.57 -4.72
CA ILE A 61 11.52 0.61 -5.26
C ILE A 61 12.43 -0.38 -4.52
N LYS A 62 12.31 -0.44 -3.20
CA LYS A 62 13.10 -1.38 -2.40
C LYS A 62 12.88 -2.81 -2.83
N PHE A 63 11.64 -3.18 -3.10
CA PHE A 63 11.30 -4.56 -3.42
C PHE A 63 11.44 -4.90 -4.90
N SER A 64 11.73 -3.93 -5.75
CA SER A 64 11.70 -4.14 -7.19
C SER A 64 12.71 -5.20 -7.66
N GLU A 65 13.81 -5.37 -6.96
CA GLU A 65 14.82 -6.35 -7.34
C GLU A 65 14.61 -7.70 -6.67
N ASP A 66 14.34 -7.70 -5.37
CA ASP A 66 14.28 -8.94 -4.60
C ASP A 66 12.90 -9.58 -4.60
N HIS A 67 11.86 -8.75 -4.64
CA HIS A 67 10.46 -9.22 -4.54
C HIS A 67 9.59 -8.47 -5.54
N PRO A 68 9.74 -8.77 -6.84
CA PRO A 68 8.99 -8.03 -7.86
C PRO A 68 7.47 -8.12 -7.72
N ALA A 69 6.96 -9.24 -7.18
CA ALA A 69 5.52 -9.37 -6.97
C ALA A 69 5.02 -8.39 -5.92
N LEU A 70 5.79 -8.19 -4.84
CA LEU A 70 5.44 -7.21 -3.82
C LEU A 70 5.50 -5.79 -4.37
N SER A 71 6.54 -5.49 -5.14
CA SER A 71 6.68 -4.19 -5.78
C SER A 71 5.48 -3.87 -6.66
N GLN A 72 5.06 -4.85 -7.45
CA GLN A 72 3.93 -4.67 -8.35
C GLN A 72 2.63 -4.46 -7.57
N ALA A 73 2.42 -5.19 -6.49
CA ALA A 73 1.22 -5.03 -5.65
C ALA A 73 1.17 -3.63 -5.05
N ILE A 74 2.32 -3.12 -4.59
CA ILE A 74 2.39 -1.78 -4.05
C ILE A 74 2.08 -0.74 -5.13
N ARG A 75 2.59 -0.93 -6.34
CA ARG A 75 2.31 -0.03 -7.45
C ARG A 75 0.84 -0.02 -7.84
N GLN A 76 0.15 -1.15 -7.69
CA GLN A 76 -1.28 -1.20 -7.93
C GLN A 76 -2.04 -0.35 -6.93
N ILE A 77 -1.61 -0.37 -5.67
CA ILE A 77 -2.19 0.51 -4.66
C ILE A 77 -2.00 1.97 -5.04
N LEU A 78 -0.80 2.33 -5.48
CA LEU A 78 -0.51 3.69 -5.92
C LEU A 78 -1.39 4.11 -7.09
N THR A 79 -1.57 3.22 -8.05
CA THR A 79 -2.42 3.49 -9.22
C THR A 79 -3.87 3.72 -8.78
N THR A 80 -4.36 2.89 -7.87
CA THR A 80 -5.72 3.03 -7.36
C THR A 80 -5.91 4.35 -6.63
N LEU A 81 -4.92 4.76 -5.84
CA LEU A 81 -4.98 6.05 -5.15
C LEU A 81 -5.05 7.20 -6.15
N SER A 82 -4.30 7.13 -7.24
CA SER A 82 -4.35 8.14 -8.28
C SER A 82 -5.73 8.21 -8.92
N SER A 83 -6.39 7.05 -9.08
CA SER A 83 -7.73 6.97 -9.67
C SER A 83 -8.80 7.57 -8.77
N ILE A 84 -8.57 7.60 -7.46
CA ILE A 84 -9.55 8.14 -6.50
C ILE A 84 -9.62 9.66 -6.56
N GLY A 85 -8.72 10.30 -7.29
CA GLY A 85 -8.82 11.74 -7.50
C GLY A 85 -7.82 12.55 -6.68
N VAL A 86 -6.69 12.00 -6.50
CA VAL A 86 -5.59 12.70 -5.82
C VAL A 86 -4.95 13.69 -6.77
#